data_21ca787451706bf29c6515545b8996f2
#
_entry.id   21ca787451706bf29c6515545b8996f2
#
_cell.length_a   1.000
_cell.length_b   1.000
_cell.length_c   1.000
_cell.angle_alpha   90.00
_cell.angle_beta   90.00
_cell.angle_gamma   90.00
#
_symmetry.space_group_name_H-M   'P 1'
#
loop_
_entity.id
_entity.type
_entity.pdbx_description
1 polymer ?
#
loop_
_entity_poly.entity_id
_entity_poly.type
_entity_poly.pdbx_seq_one_letter_code
_entity_poly.pdbx_strand_id
1 'polypeptide(L)'
;MATFSYWFNTAAEHGIRPFYTVVWQNVGWIDYPPFNVYIFWAFGSLAKAASISTVNMVKLVPNLFDLATALLIYVFVRKQTSFKLALMATALYTFNPAVIYNAAVWGQFDAIYTFFLILSLILALKSKPKLSATAFAIGLLTKPQGIALAPLVAFLIYKKNGLKNLLVSVLVFTATIFLVILPFEWSNPVTFLSNIYFGAYRGYAYTSINAFNLWGLYGLWVPDGNLFILGWALFGAFAVFTLYFLHKRFNNSGELIAIFSAFMFFFAFFMLPTRIHERYLFPAISVLALMFPLLKRTRPLYAVLTATFLINQAYVLYWLNAYANAGLSYSPNLTGDPVVLAVSAINLLMLIYASILMWDELKGRRWLKGEPAKLSQPQERGEPT
;
A
#
# COMPACT_ATOMS: atom_id res chain seq x y z
N MET A 1 3.48 -15.30 -12.02
CA MET A 1 2.26 -15.57 -12.82
C MET A 1 1.72 -16.98 -12.63
N ALA A 2 2.54 -18.02 -12.79
CA ALA A 2 2.08 -19.41 -12.64
C ALA A 2 1.34 -19.68 -11.32
N THR A 3 1.89 -19.22 -10.19
CA THR A 3 1.28 -19.37 -8.85
C THR A 3 -0.11 -18.72 -8.75
N PHE A 4 -0.28 -17.49 -9.26
CA PHE A 4 -1.58 -16.84 -9.24
C PHE A 4 -2.59 -17.55 -10.15
N SER A 5 -2.17 -17.95 -11.36
CA SER A 5 -3.05 -18.73 -12.25
C SER A 5 -3.50 -20.03 -11.61
N TYR A 6 -2.59 -20.72 -10.90
CA TYR A 6 -2.93 -21.90 -10.12
C TYR A 6 -3.99 -21.58 -9.04
N TRP A 7 -3.81 -20.52 -8.26
CA TRP A 7 -4.79 -20.14 -7.22
C TRP A 7 -6.16 -19.74 -7.78
N PHE A 8 -6.19 -19.02 -8.91
CA PHE A 8 -7.44 -18.68 -9.59
C PHE A 8 -8.19 -19.94 -10.05
N ASN A 9 -7.47 -20.88 -10.67
CA ASN A 9 -8.06 -22.14 -11.13
C ASN A 9 -8.54 -22.98 -9.95
N THR A 10 -7.72 -23.15 -8.91
CA THR A 10 -8.07 -23.91 -7.70
C THR A 10 -9.30 -23.34 -7.02
N ALA A 11 -9.39 -22.00 -6.88
CA ALA A 11 -10.57 -21.36 -6.29
C ALA A 11 -11.83 -21.54 -7.16
N ALA A 12 -11.69 -21.47 -8.48
CA ALA A 12 -12.81 -21.68 -9.42
C ALA A 12 -13.29 -23.15 -9.46
N GLU A 13 -12.41 -24.10 -9.24
CA GLU A 13 -12.73 -25.54 -9.28
C GLU A 13 -13.28 -26.08 -7.97
N HIS A 14 -12.69 -25.66 -6.85
CA HIS A 14 -13.00 -26.21 -5.52
C HIS A 14 -13.86 -25.27 -4.66
N GLY A 15 -14.01 -24.01 -5.08
CA GLY A 15 -14.72 -22.97 -4.30
C GLY A 15 -13.85 -22.36 -3.19
N ILE A 16 -14.50 -21.50 -2.40
CA ILE A 16 -13.83 -20.72 -1.34
C ILE A 16 -13.49 -21.58 -0.12
N ARG A 17 -14.43 -22.45 0.28
CA ARG A 17 -14.37 -23.18 1.56
C ARG A 17 -13.11 -24.02 1.74
N PRO A 18 -12.78 -24.98 0.85
CA PRO A 18 -11.61 -25.84 1.02
C PRO A 18 -10.32 -25.24 0.45
N PHE A 19 -10.34 -24.01 -0.05
CA PHE A 19 -9.24 -23.43 -0.82
C PHE A 19 -7.87 -23.57 -0.15
N TYR A 20 -7.75 -23.18 1.12
CA TYR A 20 -6.49 -23.25 1.86
C TYR A 20 -6.02 -24.69 2.07
N THR A 21 -6.94 -25.59 2.38
CA THR A 21 -6.64 -27.03 2.55
C THR A 21 -6.12 -27.62 1.26
N VAL A 22 -6.80 -27.37 0.13
CA VAL A 22 -6.39 -27.90 -1.19
C VAL A 22 -5.04 -27.33 -1.62
N VAL A 23 -4.82 -26.01 -1.48
CA VAL A 23 -3.55 -25.38 -1.86
C VAL A 23 -2.42 -25.90 -0.98
N TRP A 24 -2.64 -26.00 0.34
CA TRP A 24 -1.62 -26.51 1.26
C TRP A 24 -1.20 -27.96 0.93
N GLN A 25 -2.16 -28.83 0.64
CA GLN A 25 -1.89 -30.23 0.28
C GLN A 25 -1.11 -30.38 -1.03
N ASN A 26 -1.35 -29.51 -2.00
CA ASN A 26 -0.74 -29.63 -3.34
C ASN A 26 0.57 -28.85 -3.51
N VAL A 27 0.74 -27.72 -2.81
CA VAL A 27 1.89 -26.81 -3.00
C VAL A 27 2.71 -26.64 -1.71
N GLY A 28 2.10 -26.89 -0.55
CA GLY A 28 2.76 -26.80 0.75
C GLY A 28 2.94 -25.38 1.30
N TRP A 29 2.45 -24.34 0.59
CA TRP A 29 2.50 -22.96 1.07
C TRP A 29 1.42 -22.10 0.45
N ILE A 30 0.94 -21.11 1.21
CA ILE A 30 0.11 -20.02 0.76
C ILE A 30 0.26 -18.85 1.73
N ASP A 31 0.52 -17.66 1.19
CA ASP A 31 0.80 -16.43 1.94
C ASP A 31 -0.21 -15.31 1.69
N TYR A 32 -1.26 -15.58 0.90
CA TYR A 32 -2.29 -14.60 0.60
C TYR A 32 -3.48 -14.69 1.56
N PRO A 33 -3.85 -13.56 2.23
CA PRO A 33 -4.98 -13.49 3.17
C PRO A 33 -6.34 -13.71 2.51
N PRO A 34 -7.39 -14.01 3.31
CA PRO A 34 -8.67 -14.56 2.86
C PRO A 34 -9.46 -13.76 1.83
N PHE A 35 -9.37 -12.42 1.84
CA PHE A 35 -10.12 -11.61 0.88
C PHE A 35 -9.66 -11.85 -0.57
N ASN A 36 -8.39 -12.18 -0.79
CA ASN A 36 -7.91 -12.52 -2.12
C ASN A 36 -8.57 -13.77 -2.70
N VAL A 37 -8.95 -14.72 -1.86
CA VAL A 37 -9.58 -15.97 -2.32
C VAL A 37 -10.94 -15.70 -2.96
N TYR A 38 -11.69 -14.72 -2.47
CA TYR A 38 -12.94 -14.30 -3.13
C TYR A 38 -12.66 -13.72 -4.53
N ILE A 39 -11.58 -12.96 -4.65
CA ILE A 39 -11.14 -12.42 -5.95
C ILE A 39 -10.72 -13.56 -6.87
N PHE A 40 -9.91 -14.51 -6.38
CA PHE A 40 -9.48 -15.67 -7.15
C PHE A 40 -10.68 -16.48 -7.62
N TRP A 41 -11.64 -16.75 -6.73
CA TRP A 41 -12.85 -17.47 -7.05
C TRP A 41 -13.72 -16.74 -8.09
N ALA A 42 -14.01 -15.46 -7.88
CA ALA A 42 -14.88 -14.69 -8.77
C ALA A 42 -14.30 -14.57 -10.18
N PHE A 43 -13.03 -14.14 -10.28
CA PHE A 43 -12.37 -13.93 -11.57
C PHE A 43 -11.87 -15.22 -12.20
N GLY A 44 -11.52 -16.24 -11.42
CA GLY A 44 -11.23 -17.59 -11.93
C GLY A 44 -12.47 -18.25 -12.52
N SER A 45 -13.61 -18.17 -11.85
CA SER A 45 -14.91 -18.65 -12.35
C SER A 45 -15.33 -17.92 -13.62
N LEU A 46 -15.13 -16.59 -13.66
CA LEU A 46 -15.41 -15.79 -14.86
C LEU A 46 -14.49 -16.20 -16.02
N ALA A 47 -13.20 -16.42 -15.77
CA ALA A 47 -12.26 -16.90 -16.78
C ALA A 47 -12.70 -18.22 -17.39
N LYS A 48 -13.11 -19.16 -16.52
CA LYS A 48 -13.61 -20.48 -16.93
C LYS A 48 -14.91 -20.37 -17.74
N ALA A 49 -15.88 -19.60 -17.28
CA ALA A 49 -17.18 -19.42 -17.94
C ALA A 49 -17.07 -18.72 -19.31
N ALA A 50 -16.14 -17.75 -19.42
CA ALA A 50 -15.94 -17.00 -20.66
C ALA A 50 -14.85 -17.57 -21.56
N SER A 51 -14.21 -18.70 -21.19
CA SER A 51 -13.08 -19.33 -21.91
C SER A 51 -11.90 -18.36 -22.11
N ILE A 52 -11.66 -17.47 -21.14
CA ILE A 52 -10.57 -16.50 -21.14
C ILE A 52 -9.37 -17.09 -20.38
N SER A 53 -8.15 -16.81 -20.86
CA SER A 53 -6.93 -17.21 -20.16
C SER A 53 -6.89 -16.66 -18.74
N THR A 54 -6.64 -17.51 -17.75
CA THR A 54 -6.48 -17.13 -16.34
C THR A 54 -5.34 -16.13 -16.15
N VAL A 55 -4.27 -16.19 -16.96
CA VAL A 55 -3.17 -15.22 -16.94
C VAL A 55 -3.68 -13.79 -17.23
N ASN A 56 -4.62 -13.65 -18.17
CA ASN A 56 -5.22 -12.34 -18.48
C ASN A 56 -6.05 -11.82 -17.30
N MET A 57 -6.77 -12.69 -16.58
CA MET A 57 -7.51 -12.32 -15.37
C MET A 57 -6.58 -11.91 -14.23
N VAL A 58 -5.46 -12.60 -14.04
CA VAL A 58 -4.45 -12.22 -13.04
C VAL A 58 -3.94 -10.80 -13.29
N LYS A 59 -3.77 -10.38 -14.55
CA LYS A 59 -3.38 -9.01 -14.89
C LYS A 59 -4.54 -8.03 -14.82
N LEU A 60 -5.73 -8.43 -15.22
CA LEU A 60 -6.91 -7.56 -15.25
C LEU A 60 -7.28 -7.05 -13.85
N VAL A 61 -7.28 -7.94 -12.86
CA VAL A 61 -7.72 -7.63 -11.49
C VAL A 61 -6.97 -6.44 -10.88
N PRO A 62 -5.63 -6.42 -10.76
CA PRO A 62 -4.93 -5.26 -10.20
C PRO A 62 -5.18 -3.98 -11.02
N ASN A 63 -5.27 -4.06 -12.36
CA ASN A 63 -5.57 -2.89 -13.20
C ASN A 63 -6.97 -2.31 -12.94
N LEU A 64 -7.98 -3.13 -12.60
CA LEU A 64 -9.30 -2.64 -12.19
C LEU A 64 -9.23 -1.88 -10.86
N PHE A 65 -8.43 -2.35 -9.90
CA PHE A 65 -8.22 -1.67 -8.63
C PHE A 65 -7.36 -0.41 -8.78
N ASP A 66 -6.43 -0.37 -9.75
CA ASP A 66 -5.72 0.85 -10.12
C ASP A 66 -6.67 1.91 -10.67
N LEU A 67 -7.59 1.52 -11.56
CA LEU A 67 -8.63 2.41 -12.06
C LEU A 67 -9.53 2.94 -10.93
N ALA A 68 -9.94 2.06 -10.00
CA ALA A 68 -10.72 2.45 -8.83
C ALA A 68 -9.94 3.43 -7.92
N THR A 69 -8.64 3.20 -7.72
CA THR A 69 -7.76 4.11 -6.97
C THR A 69 -7.60 5.46 -7.68
N ALA A 70 -7.45 5.46 -9.00
CA ALA A 70 -7.40 6.66 -9.83
C ALA A 70 -8.69 7.50 -9.67
N LEU A 71 -9.86 6.83 -9.65
CA LEU A 71 -11.14 7.47 -9.41
C LEU A 71 -11.24 8.06 -7.99
N LEU A 72 -10.75 7.36 -6.97
CA LEU A 72 -10.69 7.89 -5.60
C LEU A 72 -9.82 9.15 -5.53
N ILE A 73 -8.65 9.12 -6.16
CA ILE A 73 -7.74 10.28 -6.26
C ILE A 73 -8.45 11.44 -6.96
N TYR A 74 -9.08 11.19 -8.10
CA TYR A 74 -9.83 12.21 -8.83
C TYR A 74 -10.90 12.86 -7.95
N VAL A 75 -11.79 12.06 -7.37
CA VAL A 75 -12.92 12.54 -6.55
C VAL A 75 -12.42 13.31 -5.32
N PHE A 76 -11.37 12.84 -4.68
CA PHE A 76 -10.81 13.49 -3.51
C PHE A 76 -10.19 14.86 -3.87
N VAL A 77 -9.32 14.89 -4.88
CA VAL A 77 -8.62 16.12 -5.29
C VAL A 77 -9.61 17.13 -5.92
N ARG A 78 -10.60 16.66 -6.71
CA ARG A 78 -11.61 17.50 -7.35
C ARG A 78 -12.46 18.27 -6.34
N LYS A 79 -12.74 17.69 -5.19
CA LYS A 79 -13.47 18.36 -4.09
C LYS A 79 -12.67 19.47 -3.40
N GLN A 80 -11.36 19.46 -3.56
CA GLN A 80 -10.48 20.44 -2.90
C GLN A 80 -9.88 21.46 -3.89
N THR A 81 -9.93 21.16 -5.19
CA THR A 81 -9.22 21.94 -6.20
C THR A 81 -9.98 21.99 -7.54
N SER A 82 -9.30 22.52 -8.58
CA SER A 82 -9.82 22.60 -9.93
C SER A 82 -9.89 21.25 -10.64
N PHE A 83 -10.69 21.16 -11.67
CA PHE A 83 -10.77 20.01 -12.58
C PHE A 83 -9.38 19.62 -13.15
N LYS A 84 -8.60 20.63 -13.57
CA LYS A 84 -7.27 20.39 -14.16
C LYS A 84 -6.30 19.74 -13.16
N LEU A 85 -6.29 20.17 -11.92
CA LEU A 85 -5.42 19.61 -10.87
C LEU A 85 -5.87 18.20 -10.45
N ALA A 86 -7.18 17.95 -10.41
CA ALA A 86 -7.69 16.60 -10.17
C ALA A 86 -7.32 15.64 -11.29
N LEU A 87 -7.49 16.06 -12.55
CA LEU A 87 -7.09 15.25 -13.70
C LEU A 87 -5.58 15.00 -13.73
N MET A 88 -4.77 16.00 -13.35
CA MET A 88 -3.31 15.84 -13.24
C MET A 88 -2.93 14.79 -12.18
N ALA A 89 -3.52 14.84 -10.98
CA ALA A 89 -3.26 13.85 -9.93
C ALA A 89 -3.61 12.42 -10.40
N THR A 90 -4.78 12.30 -11.06
CA THR A 90 -5.25 11.02 -11.62
C THR A 90 -4.30 10.51 -12.71
N ALA A 91 -3.88 11.37 -13.63
CA ALA A 91 -2.96 11.01 -14.71
C ALA A 91 -1.58 10.60 -14.16
N LEU A 92 -1.07 11.32 -13.17
CA LEU A 92 0.19 10.99 -12.49
C LEU A 92 0.13 9.62 -11.80
N TYR A 93 -1.02 9.19 -11.29
CA TYR A 93 -1.18 7.83 -10.78
C TYR A 93 -1.33 6.81 -11.90
N THR A 94 -2.29 7.01 -12.79
CA THR A 94 -2.66 6.03 -13.83
C THR A 94 -1.53 5.76 -14.82
N PHE A 95 -0.78 6.80 -15.19
CA PHE A 95 0.35 6.70 -16.12
C PHE A 95 1.71 6.61 -15.40
N ASN A 96 1.72 6.36 -14.09
CA ASN A 96 2.97 6.14 -13.37
C ASN A 96 3.63 4.84 -13.85
N PRO A 97 4.88 4.89 -14.38
CA PRO A 97 5.51 3.70 -14.94
C PRO A 97 5.75 2.59 -13.92
N ALA A 98 5.98 2.93 -12.64
CA ALA A 98 6.16 1.94 -11.59
C ALA A 98 4.84 1.26 -11.18
N VAL A 99 3.70 1.98 -11.24
CA VAL A 99 2.36 1.42 -11.02
C VAL A 99 2.00 0.47 -12.17
N ILE A 100 2.19 0.90 -13.41
CA ILE A 100 1.96 0.06 -14.61
C ILE A 100 2.84 -1.19 -14.56
N TYR A 101 4.12 -1.03 -14.20
CA TYR A 101 5.05 -2.16 -14.12
C TYR A 101 4.59 -3.18 -13.08
N ASN A 102 4.17 -2.75 -11.90
CA ASN A 102 3.67 -3.61 -10.82
C ASN A 102 2.45 -4.43 -11.26
N ALA A 103 1.43 -3.78 -11.80
CA ALA A 103 0.15 -4.41 -12.12
C ALA A 103 0.18 -5.15 -13.48
N ALA A 104 0.58 -4.46 -14.56
CA ALA A 104 0.44 -4.97 -15.92
C ALA A 104 1.63 -5.85 -16.36
N VAL A 105 2.86 -5.52 -15.92
CA VAL A 105 4.05 -6.29 -16.31
C VAL A 105 4.26 -7.46 -15.35
N TRP A 106 4.36 -7.19 -14.05
CA TRP A 106 4.61 -8.22 -13.03
C TRP A 106 3.35 -8.99 -12.63
N GLY A 107 2.18 -8.34 -12.62
CA GLY A 107 0.91 -8.94 -12.20
C GLY A 107 0.80 -9.10 -10.68
N GLN A 108 1.28 -8.09 -9.93
CA GLN A 108 1.19 -8.05 -8.47
C GLN A 108 -0.14 -7.44 -8.01
N PHE A 109 -0.60 -7.86 -6.84
CA PHE A 109 -1.90 -7.47 -6.25
C PHE A 109 -1.80 -6.26 -5.31
N ASP A 110 -0.76 -5.42 -5.45
CA ASP A 110 -0.53 -4.28 -4.55
C ASP A 110 -1.59 -3.18 -4.72
N ALA A 111 -2.17 -3.06 -5.90
CA ALA A 111 -3.27 -2.14 -6.17
C ALA A 111 -4.50 -2.38 -5.29
N ILE A 112 -4.79 -3.65 -4.95
CA ILE A 112 -6.02 -4.03 -4.23
C ILE A 112 -5.99 -3.50 -2.80
N TYR A 113 -4.98 -3.88 -2.01
CA TYR A 113 -4.91 -3.40 -0.63
C TYR A 113 -4.68 -1.89 -0.55
N THR A 114 -3.94 -1.31 -1.50
CA THR A 114 -3.74 0.14 -1.60
C THR A 114 -5.04 0.88 -1.81
N PHE A 115 -5.93 0.40 -2.70
CA PHE A 115 -7.26 0.95 -2.87
C PHE A 115 -8.03 1.00 -1.55
N PHE A 116 -8.09 -0.10 -0.81
CA PHE A 116 -8.81 -0.17 0.46
C PHE A 116 -8.17 0.70 1.55
N LEU A 117 -6.85 0.84 1.58
CA LEU A 117 -6.17 1.72 2.53
C LEU A 117 -6.43 3.19 2.23
N ILE A 118 -6.37 3.61 0.97
CA ILE A 118 -6.70 4.99 0.57
C ILE A 118 -8.18 5.27 0.82
N LEU A 119 -9.06 4.34 0.50
CA LEU A 119 -10.49 4.45 0.80
C LEU A 119 -10.72 4.62 2.32
N SER A 120 -10.08 3.79 3.15
CA SER A 120 -10.15 3.89 4.60
C SER A 120 -9.69 5.26 5.10
N LEU A 121 -8.55 5.76 4.60
CA LEU A 121 -8.01 7.08 4.95
C LEU A 121 -9.02 8.19 4.59
N ILE A 122 -9.55 8.19 3.38
CA ILE A 122 -10.53 9.18 2.91
C ILE A 122 -11.81 9.12 3.75
N LEU A 123 -12.29 7.92 4.07
CA LEU A 123 -13.50 7.74 4.90
C LEU A 123 -13.27 8.23 6.34
N ALA A 124 -12.10 8.00 6.93
CA ALA A 124 -11.74 8.56 8.23
C ALA A 124 -11.71 10.10 8.19
N LEU A 125 -11.11 10.68 7.14
CA LEU A 125 -11.10 12.12 6.90
C LEU A 125 -12.51 12.70 6.72
N LYS A 126 -13.45 11.95 6.15
CA LYS A 126 -14.86 12.36 5.95
C LYS A 126 -15.77 11.99 7.14
N SER A 127 -15.20 11.68 8.32
CA SER A 127 -15.94 11.31 9.54
C SER A 127 -16.92 10.15 9.35
N LYS A 128 -16.50 9.14 8.56
CA LYS A 128 -17.23 7.88 8.37
C LYS A 128 -16.48 6.71 9.02
N PRO A 129 -16.39 6.69 10.37
CA PRO A 129 -15.47 5.82 11.10
C PRO A 129 -15.73 4.32 10.87
N LYS A 130 -17.01 3.90 10.82
CA LYS A 130 -17.36 2.49 10.62
C LYS A 130 -16.96 2.01 9.22
N LEU A 131 -17.27 2.78 8.18
CA LEU A 131 -16.88 2.45 6.80
C LEU A 131 -15.36 2.46 6.61
N SER A 132 -14.66 3.39 7.30
CA SER A 132 -13.19 3.41 7.33
C SER A 132 -12.64 2.13 7.93
N ALA A 133 -13.19 1.67 9.06
CA ALA A 133 -12.78 0.43 9.72
C ALA A 133 -13.04 -0.82 8.84
N THR A 134 -14.20 -0.88 8.16
CA THR A 134 -14.51 -1.95 7.20
C THR A 134 -13.50 -1.97 6.04
N ALA A 135 -13.26 -0.82 5.40
CA ALA A 135 -12.30 -0.74 4.31
C ALA A 135 -10.87 -1.12 4.78
N PHE A 136 -10.48 -0.68 5.98
CA PHE A 136 -9.18 -1.02 6.56
C PHE A 136 -9.05 -2.54 6.81
N ALA A 137 -10.09 -3.18 7.36
CA ALA A 137 -10.12 -4.63 7.59
C ALA A 137 -9.97 -5.41 6.28
N ILE A 138 -10.70 -5.01 5.22
CA ILE A 138 -10.58 -5.63 3.89
C ILE A 138 -9.16 -5.44 3.34
N GLY A 139 -8.57 -4.25 3.49
CA GLY A 139 -7.19 -3.99 3.08
C GLY A 139 -6.20 -4.94 3.75
N LEU A 140 -6.33 -5.17 5.07
CA LEU A 140 -5.50 -6.14 5.80
C LEU A 140 -5.77 -7.59 5.37
N LEU A 141 -7.03 -7.94 5.12
CA LEU A 141 -7.40 -9.27 4.62
C LEU A 141 -7.00 -9.49 3.14
N THR A 142 -6.44 -8.47 2.50
CA THR A 142 -5.79 -8.55 1.19
C THR A 142 -4.28 -8.71 1.33
N LYS A 143 -3.66 -7.84 2.13
CA LYS A 143 -2.22 -7.89 2.43
C LYS A 143 -1.93 -7.34 3.83
N PRO A 144 -1.17 -8.07 4.68
CA PRO A 144 -0.91 -7.69 6.08
C PRO A 144 -0.11 -6.39 6.23
N GLN A 145 0.66 -6.00 5.22
CA GLN A 145 1.48 -4.78 5.20
C GLN A 145 0.67 -3.50 5.44
N GLY A 146 -0.62 -3.53 5.15
CA GLY A 146 -1.53 -2.43 5.43
C GLY A 146 -1.59 -2.01 6.90
N ILE A 147 -1.13 -2.87 7.83
CA ILE A 147 -1.07 -2.59 9.27
C ILE A 147 -0.24 -1.33 9.59
N ALA A 148 0.70 -0.98 8.73
CA ALA A 148 1.50 0.24 8.87
C ALA A 148 0.64 1.50 9.02
N LEU A 149 -0.56 1.54 8.40
CA LEU A 149 -1.47 2.68 8.45
C LEU A 149 -2.39 2.68 9.69
N ALA A 150 -2.44 1.59 10.47
CA ALA A 150 -3.37 1.44 11.61
C ALA A 150 -3.28 2.60 12.62
N PRO A 151 -2.09 3.04 13.07
CA PRO A 151 -1.99 4.13 14.05
C PRO A 151 -2.60 5.43 13.54
N LEU A 152 -2.43 5.73 12.24
CA LEU A 152 -2.98 6.92 11.61
C LEU A 152 -4.51 6.86 11.52
N VAL A 153 -5.07 5.75 11.04
CA VAL A 153 -6.52 5.56 10.92
C VAL A 153 -7.18 5.66 12.30
N ALA A 154 -6.62 4.99 13.31
CA ALA A 154 -7.11 5.05 14.68
C ALA A 154 -7.06 6.49 15.23
N PHE A 155 -5.94 7.20 15.03
CA PHE A 155 -5.80 8.61 15.43
C PHE A 155 -6.87 9.50 14.77
N LEU A 156 -7.08 9.36 13.47
CA LEU A 156 -8.06 10.18 12.74
C LEU A 156 -9.49 9.92 13.19
N ILE A 157 -9.85 8.64 13.40
CA ILE A 157 -11.18 8.29 13.93
C ILE A 157 -11.35 8.86 15.33
N TYR A 158 -10.37 8.69 16.22
CA TYR A 158 -10.42 9.26 17.57
C TYR A 158 -10.53 10.78 17.54
N LYS A 159 -9.67 11.45 16.79
CA LYS A 159 -9.59 12.92 16.77
C LYS A 159 -10.84 13.58 16.19
N LYS A 160 -11.46 12.95 15.19
CA LYS A 160 -12.65 13.52 14.51
C LYS A 160 -13.98 13.05 15.09
N ASN A 161 -14.04 11.86 15.68
CA ASN A 161 -15.30 11.22 16.08
C ASN A 161 -15.35 10.81 17.56
N GLY A 162 -14.23 10.94 18.29
CA GLY A 162 -14.13 10.62 19.72
C GLY A 162 -13.94 9.13 20.03
N LEU A 163 -13.68 8.84 21.30
CA LEU A 163 -13.34 7.50 21.79
C LEU A 163 -14.46 6.46 21.55
N LYS A 164 -15.72 6.83 21.76
CA LYS A 164 -16.85 5.92 21.53
C LYS A 164 -16.88 5.39 20.10
N ASN A 165 -16.68 6.27 19.11
CA ASN A 165 -16.67 5.87 17.72
C ASN A 165 -15.41 5.09 17.35
N LEU A 166 -14.28 5.32 18.00
CA LEU A 166 -13.09 4.49 17.84
C LEU A 166 -13.37 3.06 18.32
N LEU A 167 -13.94 2.89 19.52
CA LEU A 167 -14.28 1.57 20.05
C LEU A 167 -15.30 0.83 19.17
N VAL A 168 -16.35 1.54 18.71
CA VAL A 168 -17.30 0.96 17.74
C VAL A 168 -16.60 0.57 16.43
N SER A 169 -15.63 1.37 15.97
CA SER A 169 -14.87 1.04 14.77
C SER A 169 -13.99 -0.19 14.93
N VAL A 170 -13.42 -0.42 16.12
CA VAL A 170 -12.68 -1.65 16.43
C VAL A 170 -13.63 -2.86 16.36
N LEU A 171 -14.84 -2.75 16.92
CA LEU A 171 -15.85 -3.82 16.83
C LEU A 171 -16.25 -4.10 15.37
N VAL A 172 -16.49 -3.05 14.55
CA VAL A 172 -16.81 -3.19 13.13
C VAL A 172 -15.64 -3.82 12.38
N PHE A 173 -14.41 -3.41 12.65
CA PHE A 173 -13.19 -4.00 12.07
C PHE A 173 -13.12 -5.51 12.37
N THR A 174 -13.29 -5.89 13.64
CA THR A 174 -13.27 -7.30 14.07
C THR A 174 -14.40 -8.09 13.42
N ALA A 175 -15.63 -7.55 13.43
CA ALA A 175 -16.78 -8.19 12.79
C ALA A 175 -16.56 -8.38 11.28
N THR A 176 -15.95 -7.40 10.60
CA THR A 176 -15.61 -7.53 9.16
C THR A 176 -14.64 -8.68 8.93
N ILE A 177 -13.61 -8.82 9.78
CA ILE A 177 -12.66 -9.94 9.68
C ILE A 177 -13.41 -11.27 9.82
N PHE A 178 -14.24 -11.42 10.85
CA PHE A 178 -14.98 -12.66 11.07
C PHE A 178 -15.95 -12.98 9.93
N LEU A 179 -16.67 -11.99 9.41
CA LEU A 179 -17.57 -12.18 8.26
C LEU A 179 -16.83 -12.66 7.01
N VAL A 180 -15.65 -12.13 6.75
CA VAL A 180 -14.85 -12.53 5.58
C VAL A 180 -14.28 -13.95 5.74
N ILE A 181 -13.86 -14.35 6.95
CA ILE A 181 -13.29 -15.69 7.14
C ILE A 181 -14.34 -16.78 7.37
N LEU A 182 -15.60 -16.40 7.64
CA LEU A 182 -16.68 -17.35 7.99
C LEU A 182 -16.88 -18.50 6.98
N PRO A 183 -16.79 -18.30 5.66
CA PRO A 183 -16.99 -19.38 4.69
C PRO A 183 -15.84 -20.39 4.61
N PHE A 184 -14.66 -20.06 5.13
CA PHE A 184 -13.49 -20.95 5.02
C PHE A 184 -13.55 -22.09 6.04
N GLU A 185 -12.84 -23.18 5.73
CA GLU A 185 -12.61 -24.27 6.69
C GLU A 185 -11.57 -23.83 7.72
N TRP A 186 -11.96 -23.84 9.00
CA TRP A 186 -11.05 -23.58 10.11
C TRP A 186 -11.57 -24.21 11.41
N SER A 187 -10.68 -24.82 12.17
CA SER A 187 -11.01 -25.35 13.48
C SER A 187 -11.04 -24.26 14.56
N ASN A 188 -10.18 -23.25 14.39
CA ASN A 188 -10.06 -22.09 15.27
C ASN A 188 -9.69 -20.84 14.43
N PRO A 189 -10.50 -19.76 14.48
CA PRO A 189 -10.28 -18.57 13.66
C PRO A 189 -8.97 -17.84 14.00
N VAL A 190 -8.56 -17.84 15.26
CA VAL A 190 -7.31 -17.20 15.69
C VAL A 190 -6.10 -17.97 15.16
N THR A 191 -6.11 -19.29 15.26
CA THR A 191 -5.06 -20.16 14.71
C THR A 191 -5.01 -20.06 13.19
N PHE A 192 -6.16 -20.06 12.52
CA PHE A 192 -6.26 -19.90 11.08
C PHE A 192 -5.61 -18.60 10.61
N LEU A 193 -6.00 -17.45 11.17
CA LEU A 193 -5.41 -16.16 10.83
C LEU A 193 -3.92 -16.09 11.22
N SER A 194 -3.55 -16.59 12.39
CA SER A 194 -2.15 -16.63 12.84
C SER A 194 -1.26 -17.39 11.86
N ASN A 195 -1.70 -18.54 11.38
CA ASN A 195 -0.94 -19.34 10.41
C ASN A 195 -0.75 -18.60 9.08
N ILE A 196 -1.79 -17.92 8.58
CA ILE A 196 -1.70 -17.16 7.33
C ILE A 196 -0.77 -15.95 7.48
N TYR A 197 -0.92 -15.15 8.56
CA TYR A 197 -0.16 -13.91 8.73
C TYR A 197 1.28 -14.15 9.19
N PHE A 198 1.48 -15.03 10.15
CA PHE A 198 2.80 -15.26 10.73
C PHE A 198 3.57 -16.41 10.07
N GLY A 199 2.89 -17.32 9.38
CA GLY A 199 3.55 -18.41 8.64
C GLY A 199 4.49 -17.86 7.58
N ALA A 200 3.96 -17.04 6.68
CA ALA A 200 4.76 -16.38 5.64
C ALA A 200 5.83 -15.46 6.24
N TYR A 201 5.46 -14.64 7.24
CA TYR A 201 6.39 -13.67 7.84
C TYR A 201 7.60 -14.34 8.53
N ARG A 202 7.42 -15.50 9.13
CA ARG A 202 8.51 -16.28 9.74
C ARG A 202 9.43 -16.92 8.70
N GLY A 203 8.90 -17.29 7.54
CA GLY A 203 9.67 -17.84 6.43
C GLY A 203 10.66 -16.87 5.80
N TYR A 204 10.46 -15.54 6.03
CA TYR A 204 11.28 -14.48 5.44
C TYR A 204 12.17 -13.77 6.47
N ALA A 205 12.85 -14.50 7.35
CA ALA A 205 13.70 -13.94 8.43
C ALA A 205 15.01 -13.32 7.92
N TYR A 206 14.91 -12.32 7.04
CA TYR A 206 16.05 -11.67 6.38
C TYR A 206 15.97 -10.14 6.51
N THR A 207 17.12 -9.48 6.38
CA THR A 207 17.26 -8.01 6.44
C THR A 207 16.35 -7.31 5.45
N SER A 208 16.42 -7.68 4.18
CA SER A 208 15.51 -7.23 3.13
C SER A 208 15.21 -8.38 2.17
N ILE A 209 13.95 -8.45 1.76
CA ILE A 209 13.47 -9.39 0.75
C ILE A 209 13.31 -8.60 -0.57
N ASN A 210 14.45 -8.26 -1.16
CA ASN A 210 14.55 -7.48 -2.40
C ASN A 210 14.18 -5.98 -2.30
N ALA A 211 13.80 -5.43 -1.15
CA ALA A 211 13.57 -4.00 -1.02
C ALA A 211 14.90 -3.23 -1.02
N PHE A 212 15.03 -2.23 -1.87
CA PHE A 212 16.17 -1.31 -1.86
C PHE A 212 15.90 -0.21 -0.82
N ASN A 213 15.95 -0.62 0.44
CA ASN A 213 15.67 0.19 1.64
C ASN A 213 16.94 0.37 2.51
N LEU A 214 16.78 0.78 3.77
CA LEU A 214 17.90 0.91 4.72
C LEU A 214 18.75 -0.37 4.78
N TRP A 215 18.12 -1.53 4.79
CA TRP A 215 18.79 -2.82 4.92
C TRP A 215 19.44 -3.29 3.62
N GLY A 216 19.05 -2.74 2.47
CA GLY A 216 19.74 -2.94 1.20
C GLY A 216 21.18 -2.42 1.22
N LEU A 217 21.48 -1.42 2.07
CA LEU A 217 22.85 -0.94 2.31
C LEU A 217 23.71 -1.94 3.08
N TYR A 218 23.08 -2.79 3.89
CA TYR A 218 23.77 -3.84 4.65
C TYR A 218 23.88 -5.14 3.83
N GLY A 219 22.80 -5.54 3.15
CA GLY A 219 22.74 -6.71 2.28
C GLY A 219 21.32 -7.26 2.18
N LEU A 220 20.96 -7.72 0.98
CA LEU A 220 19.70 -8.43 0.73
C LEU A 220 19.86 -9.91 1.14
N TRP A 221 18.78 -10.51 1.63
CA TRP A 221 18.72 -11.93 2.00
C TRP A 221 19.76 -12.35 3.07
N VAL A 222 20.25 -11.41 3.86
CA VAL A 222 21.08 -11.71 5.04
C VAL A 222 20.15 -12.02 6.22
N PRO A 223 20.36 -13.09 7.00
CA PRO A 223 19.55 -13.36 8.19
C PRO A 223 19.47 -12.15 9.12
N ASP A 224 18.25 -11.77 9.53
CA ASP A 224 18.04 -10.51 10.23
C ASP A 224 18.36 -10.54 11.73
N GLY A 225 18.26 -11.69 12.40
CA GLY A 225 18.63 -11.83 13.82
C GLY A 225 18.11 -10.67 14.69
N ASN A 226 19.00 -10.04 15.43
CA ASN A 226 18.67 -8.88 16.28
C ASN A 226 18.31 -7.61 15.49
N LEU A 227 18.67 -7.52 14.21
CA LEU A 227 18.30 -6.39 13.35
C LEU A 227 16.78 -6.29 13.16
N PHE A 228 16.06 -7.40 13.32
CA PHE A 228 14.61 -7.41 13.37
C PHE A 228 14.06 -6.45 14.44
N ILE A 229 14.55 -6.56 15.67
CA ILE A 229 14.11 -5.69 16.78
C ILE A 229 14.47 -4.24 16.48
N LEU A 230 15.70 -3.99 16.00
CA LEU A 230 16.14 -2.64 15.65
C LEU A 230 15.27 -2.02 14.55
N GLY A 231 14.98 -2.75 13.47
CA GLY A 231 14.15 -2.27 12.38
C GLY A 231 12.74 -1.87 12.83
N TRP A 232 12.10 -2.71 13.65
CA TRP A 232 10.77 -2.40 14.21
C TRP A 232 10.80 -1.28 15.23
N ALA A 233 11.86 -1.17 16.04
CA ALA A 233 12.05 -0.05 16.98
C ALA A 233 12.21 1.28 16.24
N LEU A 234 12.99 1.32 15.16
CA LEU A 234 13.14 2.49 14.29
C LEU A 234 11.79 2.90 13.67
N PHE A 235 11.04 1.94 13.13
CA PHE A 235 9.71 2.23 12.60
C PHE A 235 8.75 2.72 13.70
N GLY A 236 8.75 2.11 14.87
CA GLY A 236 7.92 2.52 16.01
C GLY A 236 8.23 3.97 16.46
N ALA A 237 9.51 4.30 16.60
CA ALA A 237 9.94 5.66 16.94
C ALA A 237 9.50 6.68 15.87
N PHE A 238 9.66 6.31 14.60
CA PHE A 238 9.24 7.15 13.49
C PHE A 238 7.72 7.32 13.43
N ALA A 239 6.95 6.26 13.70
CA ALA A 239 5.50 6.29 13.79
C ALA A 239 5.02 7.22 14.91
N VAL A 240 5.62 7.15 16.10
CA VAL A 240 5.35 8.06 17.22
C VAL A 240 5.65 9.51 16.85
N PHE A 241 6.79 9.76 16.21
CA PHE A 241 7.14 11.10 15.75
C PHE A 241 6.13 11.64 14.70
N THR A 242 5.69 10.79 13.77
CA THR A 242 4.68 11.15 12.77
C THR A 242 3.31 11.43 13.41
N LEU A 243 2.90 10.66 14.42
CA LEU A 243 1.67 10.93 15.17
C LEU A 243 1.77 12.22 15.99
N TYR A 244 2.93 12.50 16.61
CA TYR A 244 3.18 13.76 17.31
C TYR A 244 3.06 14.95 16.36
N PHE A 245 3.70 14.86 15.19
CA PHE A 245 3.61 15.86 14.13
C PHE A 245 2.15 16.11 13.72
N LEU A 246 1.41 15.03 13.44
CA LEU A 246 -0.01 15.10 13.09
C LEU A 246 -0.83 15.74 14.21
N HIS A 247 -0.64 15.32 15.45
CA HIS A 247 -1.35 15.87 16.60
C HIS A 247 -1.16 17.39 16.74
N LYS A 248 0.08 17.86 16.61
CA LYS A 248 0.43 19.28 16.73
C LYS A 248 -0.09 20.13 15.59
N ARG A 249 -0.25 19.58 14.40
CA ARG A 249 -0.57 20.35 13.18
C ARG A 249 -1.95 20.08 12.59
N PHE A 250 -2.66 19.09 13.08
CA PHE A 250 -3.96 18.67 12.50
C PHE A 250 -4.96 19.81 12.37
N ASN A 251 -5.11 20.64 13.39
CA ASN A 251 -6.07 21.75 13.40
C ASN A 251 -5.67 22.91 12.46
N ASN A 252 -4.39 22.98 12.05
CA ASN A 252 -3.85 24.10 11.27
C ASN A 252 -3.79 23.83 9.76
N SER A 253 -3.63 22.57 9.35
CA SER A 253 -3.35 22.17 7.96
C SER A 253 -4.38 21.17 7.40
N GLY A 254 -5.44 20.89 8.17
CA GLY A 254 -6.57 20.10 7.74
C GLY A 254 -6.22 18.69 7.24
N GLU A 255 -6.85 18.29 6.13
CA GLU A 255 -6.71 16.95 5.57
C GLU A 255 -5.31 16.69 4.96
N LEU A 256 -4.62 17.75 4.50
CA LEU A 256 -3.33 17.61 3.81
C LEU A 256 -2.24 17.07 4.73
N ILE A 257 -2.26 17.43 6.02
CA ILE A 257 -1.30 16.88 6.98
C ILE A 257 -1.52 15.39 7.24
N ALA A 258 -2.76 14.95 7.26
CA ALA A 258 -3.08 13.55 7.43
C ALA A 258 -2.64 12.71 6.21
N ILE A 259 -2.80 13.26 4.99
CA ILE A 259 -2.35 12.62 3.76
C ILE A 259 -0.82 12.54 3.71
N PHE A 260 -0.13 13.62 4.08
CA PHE A 260 1.32 13.61 4.20
C PHE A 260 1.79 12.61 5.27
N SER A 261 1.10 12.53 6.41
CA SER A 261 1.39 11.52 7.42
C SER A 261 1.16 10.09 6.92
N ALA A 262 0.14 9.85 6.09
CA ALA A 262 -0.06 8.53 5.47
C ALA A 262 1.11 8.15 4.55
N PHE A 263 1.59 9.09 3.72
CA PHE A 263 2.81 8.90 2.95
C PHE A 263 4.00 8.54 3.87
N MET A 264 4.20 9.27 4.97
CA MET A 264 5.29 9.02 5.89
C MET A 264 5.20 7.63 6.53
N PHE A 265 4.00 7.16 6.91
CA PHE A 265 3.80 5.81 7.43
C PHE A 265 4.16 4.73 6.40
N PHE A 266 3.68 4.85 5.15
CA PHE A 266 3.99 3.89 4.11
C PHE A 266 5.47 3.89 3.73
N PHE A 267 6.07 5.06 3.62
CA PHE A 267 7.48 5.18 3.25
C PHE A 267 8.41 4.71 4.37
N ALA A 268 8.14 5.09 5.62
CA ALA A 268 8.90 4.59 6.77
C ALA A 268 8.76 3.06 6.93
N PHE A 269 7.58 2.50 6.67
CA PHE A 269 7.38 1.06 6.69
C PHE A 269 8.18 0.34 5.59
N PHE A 270 8.30 0.93 4.41
CA PHE A 270 9.20 0.40 3.38
C PHE A 270 10.68 0.49 3.79
N MET A 271 11.07 1.57 4.45
CA MET A 271 12.48 1.89 4.70
C MET A 271 13.07 1.23 5.94
N LEU A 272 12.32 1.10 7.05
CA LEU A 272 12.89 0.89 8.38
C LEU A 272 12.80 -0.55 8.92
N PRO A 273 11.68 -1.28 8.83
CA PRO A 273 11.62 -2.68 9.25
C PRO A 273 12.47 -3.58 8.35
N THR A 274 12.87 -4.74 8.90
CA THR A 274 13.39 -5.87 8.11
C THR A 274 12.24 -6.64 7.44
N ARG A 275 12.54 -7.61 6.60
CA ARG A 275 11.59 -8.51 5.91
C ARG A 275 10.68 -7.78 4.93
N ILE A 276 11.16 -6.73 4.30
CA ILE A 276 10.41 -5.88 3.37
C ILE A 276 10.68 -6.30 1.92
N HIS A 277 9.60 -6.40 1.14
CA HIS A 277 9.67 -6.67 -0.30
C HIS A 277 9.77 -5.37 -1.11
N GLU A 278 10.32 -5.48 -2.30
CA GLU A 278 10.51 -4.39 -3.28
C GLU A 278 9.23 -3.59 -3.56
N ARG A 279 8.06 -4.26 -3.57
CA ARG A 279 6.76 -3.68 -3.94
C ARG A 279 6.03 -2.94 -2.80
N TYR A 280 6.53 -3.00 -1.57
CA TYR A 280 5.84 -2.37 -0.42
C TYR A 280 5.89 -0.84 -0.44
N LEU A 281 6.63 -0.24 -1.38
CA LEU A 281 6.60 1.19 -1.64
C LEU A 281 5.34 1.64 -2.42
N PHE A 282 4.58 0.73 -3.01
CA PHE A 282 3.43 1.03 -3.88
C PHE A 282 2.40 2.00 -3.27
N PRO A 283 1.92 1.82 -2.01
CA PRO A 283 0.95 2.75 -1.42
C PRO A 283 1.50 4.17 -1.25
N ALA A 284 2.80 4.31 -0.96
CA ALA A 284 3.45 5.62 -0.84
C ALA A 284 3.41 6.39 -2.17
N ILE A 285 3.65 5.72 -3.30
CA ILE A 285 3.57 6.31 -4.65
C ILE A 285 2.14 6.81 -4.94
N SER A 286 1.14 6.03 -4.57
CA SER A 286 -0.27 6.40 -4.78
C SER A 286 -0.64 7.68 -4.01
N VAL A 287 -0.18 7.81 -2.76
CA VAL A 287 -0.38 9.01 -1.96
C VAL A 287 0.41 10.20 -2.50
N LEU A 288 1.62 9.99 -3.02
CA LEU A 288 2.42 11.05 -3.64
C LEU A 288 1.78 11.58 -4.92
N ALA A 289 1.19 10.73 -5.75
CA ALA A 289 0.44 11.16 -6.93
C ALA A 289 -0.74 12.08 -6.55
N LEU A 290 -1.46 11.73 -5.49
CA LEU A 290 -2.52 12.56 -4.93
C LEU A 290 -2.00 13.91 -4.42
N MET A 291 -0.84 13.94 -3.76
CA MET A 291 -0.25 15.17 -3.18
C MET A 291 0.44 16.06 -4.20
N PHE A 292 0.91 15.54 -5.32
CA PHE A 292 1.73 16.25 -6.30
C PHE A 292 1.15 17.61 -6.75
N PRO A 293 -0.14 17.72 -7.14
CA PRO A 293 -0.72 18.99 -7.50
C PRO A 293 -0.98 19.93 -6.32
N LEU A 294 -1.11 19.37 -5.12
CA LEU A 294 -1.51 20.10 -3.91
C LEU A 294 -0.31 20.69 -3.18
N LEU A 295 0.85 19.99 -3.21
CA LEU A 295 2.01 20.29 -2.38
C LEU A 295 3.30 20.31 -3.21
N LYS A 296 3.75 21.50 -3.61
CA LYS A 296 4.94 21.64 -4.48
C LYS A 296 6.19 20.96 -3.94
N ARG A 297 6.40 21.00 -2.62
CA ARG A 297 7.58 20.39 -1.98
C ARG A 297 7.60 18.85 -2.01
N THR A 298 6.47 18.19 -2.31
CA THR A 298 6.43 16.72 -2.44
C THR A 298 6.75 16.23 -3.86
N ARG A 299 6.85 17.12 -4.83
CA ARG A 299 7.13 16.76 -6.24
C ARG A 299 8.45 16.03 -6.44
N PRO A 300 9.56 16.45 -5.79
CA PRO A 300 10.81 15.67 -5.86
C PRO A 300 10.66 14.25 -5.30
N LEU A 301 9.91 14.08 -4.18
CA LEU A 301 9.62 12.75 -3.63
C LEU A 301 8.89 11.88 -4.66
N TYR A 302 7.85 12.39 -5.31
CA TYR A 302 7.13 11.66 -6.33
C TYR A 302 8.04 11.23 -7.49
N ALA A 303 8.82 12.15 -8.05
CA ALA A 303 9.67 11.87 -9.20
C ALA A 303 10.77 10.85 -8.87
N VAL A 304 11.51 11.09 -7.78
CA VAL A 304 12.63 10.22 -7.38
C VAL A 304 12.14 8.86 -6.93
N LEU A 305 11.10 8.79 -6.06
CA LEU A 305 10.59 7.50 -5.58
C LEU A 305 9.89 6.71 -6.68
N THR A 306 9.27 7.34 -7.69
CA THR A 306 8.78 6.62 -8.87
C THR A 306 9.92 5.96 -9.62
N ALA A 307 11.03 6.67 -9.85
CA ALA A 307 12.19 6.13 -10.56
C ALA A 307 12.86 4.99 -9.76
N THR A 308 13.14 5.20 -8.48
CA THR A 308 13.76 4.18 -7.62
C THR A 308 12.87 2.95 -7.45
N PHE A 309 11.57 3.13 -7.36
CA PHE A 309 10.60 2.04 -7.27
C PHE A 309 10.54 1.22 -8.56
N LEU A 310 10.50 1.89 -9.72
CA LEU A 310 10.56 1.20 -11.02
C LEU A 310 11.86 0.40 -11.17
N ILE A 311 13.01 1.02 -10.85
CA ILE A 311 14.31 0.35 -10.90
C ILE A 311 14.32 -0.87 -9.98
N ASN A 312 13.87 -0.72 -8.73
CA ASN A 312 13.84 -1.83 -7.77
C ASN A 312 13.02 -3.00 -8.30
N GLN A 313 11.79 -2.75 -8.77
CA GLN A 313 10.93 -3.80 -9.31
C GLN A 313 11.53 -4.46 -10.57
N ALA A 314 12.03 -3.65 -11.52
CA ALA A 314 12.56 -4.16 -12.77
C ALA A 314 13.82 -5.00 -12.54
N TYR A 315 14.71 -4.55 -11.66
CA TYR A 315 15.94 -5.25 -11.30
C TYR A 315 15.66 -6.60 -10.63
N VAL A 316 14.73 -6.62 -9.69
CA VAL A 316 14.32 -7.85 -9.00
C VAL A 316 13.65 -8.82 -9.97
N LEU A 317 12.73 -8.35 -10.81
CA LEU A 317 12.06 -9.22 -11.79
C LEU A 317 13.05 -9.79 -12.82
N TYR A 318 14.04 -9.02 -13.22
CA TYR A 318 15.13 -9.50 -14.08
C TYR A 318 15.85 -10.69 -13.43
N TRP A 319 16.28 -10.56 -12.17
CA TRP A 319 16.96 -11.65 -11.46
C TRP A 319 16.06 -12.86 -11.20
N LEU A 320 14.80 -12.65 -10.82
CA LEU A 320 13.83 -13.73 -10.66
C LEU A 320 13.69 -14.57 -11.95
N ASN A 321 13.61 -13.90 -13.09
CA ASN A 321 13.51 -14.58 -14.38
C ASN A 321 14.83 -15.26 -14.76
N ALA A 322 15.97 -14.65 -14.51
CA ALA A 322 17.29 -15.25 -14.78
C ALA A 322 17.51 -16.55 -13.99
N TYR A 323 17.18 -16.56 -12.69
CA TYR A 323 17.25 -17.75 -11.85
C TYR A 323 16.26 -18.84 -12.31
N ALA A 324 15.00 -18.45 -12.61
CA ALA A 324 13.99 -19.38 -13.08
C ALA A 324 14.39 -20.03 -14.41
N ASN A 325 14.92 -19.26 -15.37
CA ASN A 325 15.38 -19.77 -16.66
C ASN A 325 16.61 -20.69 -16.52
N ALA A 326 17.43 -20.50 -15.49
CA ALA A 326 18.55 -21.36 -15.18
C ALA A 326 18.15 -22.62 -14.38
N GLY A 327 16.87 -22.78 -14.01
CA GLY A 327 16.38 -23.87 -13.15
C GLY A 327 16.89 -23.80 -11.71
N LEU A 328 17.31 -22.61 -11.25
CA LEU A 328 17.87 -22.39 -9.93
C LEU A 328 16.82 -21.80 -8.98
N SER A 329 16.93 -22.16 -7.70
CA SER A 329 16.18 -21.46 -6.63
C SER A 329 16.65 -20.03 -6.51
N TYR A 330 15.71 -19.07 -6.36
CA TYR A 330 16.03 -17.68 -6.21
C TYR A 330 16.73 -17.44 -4.85
N SER A 331 18.00 -17.15 -4.90
CA SER A 331 18.83 -16.81 -3.75
C SER A 331 19.97 -15.88 -4.21
N PRO A 332 19.63 -14.62 -4.60
CA PRO A 332 20.62 -13.71 -5.11
C PRO A 332 21.52 -13.23 -3.99
N ASN A 333 22.83 -13.44 -4.12
CA ASN A 333 23.80 -12.72 -3.31
C ASN A 333 24.05 -11.35 -3.95
N LEU A 334 23.23 -10.36 -3.58
CA LEU A 334 23.34 -8.98 -4.05
C LEU A 334 23.98 -8.06 -3.00
N THR A 335 24.69 -8.63 -2.02
CA THR A 335 25.47 -7.86 -1.04
C THR A 335 26.58 -7.11 -1.75
N GLY A 336 26.62 -5.77 -1.57
CA GLY A 336 27.59 -4.91 -2.27
C GLY A 336 27.25 -4.59 -3.73
N ASP A 337 26.11 -5.04 -4.24
CA ASP A 337 25.67 -4.70 -5.59
C ASP A 337 25.51 -3.18 -5.75
N PRO A 338 26.15 -2.54 -6.76
CA PRO A 338 26.16 -1.09 -6.89
C PRO A 338 24.78 -0.50 -7.17
N VAL A 339 23.88 -1.21 -7.84
CA VAL A 339 22.51 -0.74 -8.10
C VAL A 339 21.70 -0.77 -6.82
N VAL A 340 21.81 -1.85 -6.04
CA VAL A 340 21.16 -1.98 -4.73
C VAL A 340 21.62 -0.86 -3.79
N LEU A 341 22.93 -0.66 -3.68
CA LEU A 341 23.52 0.37 -2.80
C LEU A 341 23.10 1.78 -3.22
N ALA A 342 23.21 2.11 -4.51
CA ALA A 342 22.87 3.44 -5.01
C ALA A 342 21.38 3.77 -4.80
N VAL A 343 20.47 2.86 -5.17
CA VAL A 343 19.03 3.08 -5.02
C VAL A 343 18.61 3.10 -3.55
N SER A 344 19.19 2.25 -2.71
CA SER A 344 18.94 2.26 -1.26
C SER A 344 19.39 3.58 -0.62
N ALA A 345 20.57 4.09 -0.99
CA ALA A 345 21.06 5.37 -0.53
C ALA A 345 20.17 6.54 -0.98
N ILE A 346 19.70 6.55 -2.24
CA ILE A 346 18.77 7.56 -2.75
C ILE A 346 17.45 7.50 -1.96
N ASN A 347 16.89 6.33 -1.70
CA ASN A 347 15.68 6.17 -0.92
C ASN A 347 15.85 6.67 0.52
N LEU A 348 17.01 6.42 1.14
CA LEU A 348 17.34 6.96 2.46
C LEU A 348 17.44 8.49 2.47
N LEU A 349 18.06 9.10 1.45
CA LEU A 349 18.08 10.55 1.28
C LEU A 349 16.67 11.13 1.10
N MET A 350 15.78 10.43 0.41
CA MET A 350 14.37 10.85 0.28
C MET A 350 13.61 10.74 1.61
N LEU A 351 13.90 9.74 2.46
CA LEU A 351 13.32 9.67 3.81
C LEU A 351 13.80 10.82 4.69
N ILE A 352 15.09 11.16 4.62
CA ILE A 352 15.66 12.32 5.32
C ILE A 352 15.01 13.61 4.83
N TYR A 353 14.89 13.80 3.51
CA TYR A 353 14.23 14.98 2.94
C TYR A 353 12.77 15.10 3.40
N ALA A 354 12.00 14.01 3.36
CA ALA A 354 10.62 14.00 3.84
C ALA A 354 10.51 14.32 5.35
N SER A 355 11.48 13.84 6.14
CA SER A 355 11.60 14.16 7.57
C SER A 355 11.93 15.65 7.82
N ILE A 356 12.77 16.25 6.98
CA ILE A 356 13.05 17.69 7.01
C ILE A 356 11.78 18.48 6.71
N LEU A 357 10.97 18.06 5.73
CA LEU A 357 9.69 18.70 5.46
C LEU A 357 8.74 18.67 6.67
N MET A 358 8.69 17.52 7.37
CA MET A 358 7.93 17.39 8.62
C MET A 358 8.43 18.36 9.70
N TRP A 359 9.74 18.45 9.87
CA TRP A 359 10.38 19.32 10.84
C TRP A 359 10.17 20.81 10.53
N ASP A 360 10.28 21.20 9.26
CA ASP A 360 10.00 22.56 8.79
C ASP A 360 8.57 22.99 9.13
N GLU A 361 7.59 22.13 8.90
CA GLU A 361 6.20 22.40 9.25
C GLU A 361 6.02 22.55 10.76
N LEU A 362 6.67 21.72 11.59
CA LEU A 362 6.67 21.82 13.05
C LEU A 362 7.23 23.17 13.54
N LYS A 363 8.29 23.65 12.90
CA LYS A 363 8.91 24.96 13.20
C LYS A 363 8.11 26.18 12.69
N GLY A 364 6.95 25.95 12.07
CA GLY A 364 6.08 27.02 11.59
C GLY A 364 6.37 27.52 10.18
N ARG A 365 7.24 26.88 9.43
CA ARG A 365 7.46 27.12 7.98
C ARG A 365 6.33 26.50 7.17
N ARG A 366 5.10 26.96 7.37
CA ARG A 366 3.81 26.42 6.94
C ARG A 366 3.73 26.17 5.43
N TRP A 367 4.30 25.08 4.96
CA TRP A 367 4.26 24.70 3.56
C TRP A 367 3.08 23.76 3.18
N LEU A 368 2.42 23.15 4.19
CA LEU A 368 1.23 22.30 4.00
C LEU A 368 -0.08 23.12 3.82
N LYS A 369 -0.02 24.42 3.84
CA LYS A 369 -1.13 25.24 3.38
C LYS A 369 -1.18 25.14 1.86
N GLY A 370 -2.15 24.39 1.33
CA GLY A 370 -2.48 24.42 -0.10
C GLY A 370 -2.69 25.87 -0.53
N GLU A 371 -2.24 26.23 -1.73
CA GLU A 371 -2.63 27.52 -2.31
C GLU A 371 -4.16 27.58 -2.30
N PRO A 372 -4.77 28.66 -1.74
CA PRO A 372 -6.20 28.79 -1.82
C PRO A 372 -6.58 28.71 -3.31
N ALA A 373 -7.48 27.79 -3.64
CA ALA A 373 -8.07 27.78 -4.96
C ALA A 373 -8.59 29.20 -5.21
N LYS A 374 -8.02 29.90 -6.19
CA LYS A 374 -8.67 31.09 -6.75
C LYS A 374 -9.99 30.58 -7.31
N LEU A 375 -11.03 30.59 -6.49
CA LEU A 375 -12.39 30.49 -6.94
C LEU A 375 -12.52 31.57 -8.02
N SER A 376 -12.66 31.18 -9.27
CA SER A 376 -13.12 32.06 -10.32
C SER A 376 -14.43 32.66 -9.79
N GLN A 377 -14.40 33.95 -9.46
CA GLN A 377 -15.63 34.66 -9.22
C GLN A 377 -16.57 34.39 -10.38
N PRO A 378 -17.85 34.14 -10.13
CA PRO A 378 -18.82 34.07 -11.20
C PRO A 378 -18.69 35.36 -12.02
N GLN A 379 -18.42 35.23 -13.32
CA GLN A 379 -18.60 36.38 -14.22
C GLN A 379 -20.04 36.83 -14.03
N GLU A 380 -20.21 37.98 -13.43
CA GLU A 380 -21.47 38.74 -13.52
C GLU A 380 -21.80 38.86 -14.99
N ARG A 381 -22.84 38.18 -15.41
CA ARG A 381 -23.42 38.39 -16.74
C ARG A 381 -24.00 39.78 -16.68
N GLY A 382 -23.31 40.72 -17.35
CA GLY A 382 -23.88 42.03 -17.62
C GLY A 382 -25.22 41.84 -18.34
N GLU A 383 -26.27 42.35 -17.75
CA GLU A 383 -27.56 42.51 -18.43
C GLU A 383 -27.37 43.45 -19.60
N PRO A 384 -27.89 43.12 -20.79
CA PRO A 384 -27.91 44.08 -21.88
C PRO A 384 -29.01 45.12 -21.61
N THR A 385 -28.62 46.40 -21.60
CA THR A 385 -29.52 47.56 -21.68
C THR A 385 -30.16 47.67 -23.05
#